data_a31fe7ddb0b7a7f0dc2929340ece60cf
#
_entry.id   a31fe7ddb0b7a7f0dc2929340ece60cf
#
_cell.length_a   1.000
_cell.length_b   1.000
_cell.length_c   1.000
_cell.angle_alpha   90.00
_cell.angle_beta   90.00
_cell.angle_gamma   90.00
#
_symmetry.space_group_name_H-M   'P 1'
#
loop_
_entity.id
_entity.type
_entity.pdbx_description
1 polymer ?
#
loop_
_entity_poly.entity_id
_entity_poly.type
_entity_poly.pdbx_seq_one_letter_code
_entity_poly.pdbx_strand_id
1 'polypeptide(L)'
;KHLTALQNEKIGTETEPSFYDSKIKPITSKWNPTIATLVIAGLLMVVLGGFGYKFGMDEVGVQQGYSPTQPINFSHKIHAGQYEIDCKYCHSTVEKSKSASIPSLNTCMNCHKYVKAAEKYNGKTSPEIQKIYDAIGFDGDNMEYIKGYDQKPIEWVRIHNLPDLAYFNHSQHVVVGKVECQTCHGPIQEMDKVYQYSTLQMGWCIDCHRERGIDSENNAYYEEVHKNMIAEGKDYVTVAENG
;
A
#
# COMPACT_ATOMS: atom_id res chain seq x y z
N LYS A 1 -18.77 -101.12 -34.67
CA LYS A 1 -18.24 -100.14 -35.71
C LYS A 1 -19.19 -98.92 -35.89
N HIS A 2 -20.16 -98.66 -34.99
CA HIS A 2 -21.09 -97.54 -35.13
C HIS A 2 -21.05 -96.52 -33.98
N LEU A 3 -20.07 -96.58 -33.10
CA LEU A 3 -19.96 -95.70 -31.93
C LEU A 3 -18.81 -94.70 -32.00
N THR A 4 -18.08 -94.62 -33.11
CA THR A 4 -16.91 -93.72 -33.24
C THR A 4 -17.15 -92.54 -34.19
N ALA A 5 -18.38 -92.41 -34.74
CA ALA A 5 -18.67 -91.31 -35.66
C ALA A 5 -19.38 -90.07 -35.04
N LEU A 6 -19.77 -90.15 -33.76
CA LEU A 6 -20.50 -89.08 -33.11
C LEU A 6 -19.69 -88.17 -32.11
N GLN A 7 -18.38 -88.36 -32.12
CA GLN A 7 -17.51 -87.63 -31.18
C GLN A 7 -16.76 -86.45 -31.76
N ASN A 8 -17.00 -86.06 -32.99
CA ASN A 8 -16.31 -84.94 -33.63
C ASN A 8 -17.20 -83.88 -34.21
N GLU A 9 -18.44 -83.76 -33.74
CA GLU A 9 -19.23 -82.59 -34.01
C GLU A 9 -18.87 -81.54 -32.93
N LYS A 10 -17.83 -80.75 -33.20
CA LYS A 10 -17.53 -79.54 -32.47
C LYS A 10 -18.69 -78.59 -32.63
N ILE A 11 -19.52 -78.51 -31.61
CA ILE A 11 -20.48 -77.46 -31.45
C ILE A 11 -19.67 -76.14 -31.43
N GLY A 12 -19.60 -75.49 -32.59
CA GLY A 12 -19.17 -74.08 -32.65
C GLY A 12 -20.20 -73.20 -31.90
N THR A 13 -19.97 -72.97 -30.65
CA THR A 13 -20.66 -71.92 -29.94
C THR A 13 -20.17 -70.55 -30.46
N GLU A 14 -20.60 -70.21 -31.68
CA GLU A 14 -20.64 -68.78 -31.99
C GLU A 14 -21.67 -68.12 -31.05
N THR A 15 -21.23 -67.64 -29.95
CA THR A 15 -22.03 -66.73 -29.14
C THR A 15 -22.22 -65.45 -29.96
N GLU A 16 -23.42 -65.29 -30.56
CA GLU A 16 -23.79 -64.00 -31.18
C GLU A 16 -23.54 -62.93 -30.13
N PRO A 17 -22.81 -61.85 -30.48
CA PRO A 17 -22.59 -60.75 -29.57
C PRO A 17 -23.97 -60.21 -29.17
N SER A 18 -24.24 -60.19 -27.87
CA SER A 18 -25.46 -59.64 -27.30
C SER A 18 -25.70 -58.27 -27.90
N PHE A 19 -26.98 -57.98 -28.24
CA PHE A 19 -27.41 -56.69 -28.77
C PHE A 19 -26.92 -55.50 -27.90
N TYR A 20 -26.56 -55.74 -26.64
CA TYR A 20 -26.00 -54.80 -25.70
C TYR A 20 -24.50 -54.53 -25.98
N ASP A 21 -23.73 -55.51 -26.37
CA ASP A 21 -22.29 -55.37 -26.64
C ASP A 21 -21.99 -54.62 -27.95
N SER A 22 -22.90 -54.65 -28.91
CA SER A 22 -22.69 -53.97 -30.20
C SER A 22 -22.95 -52.47 -30.19
N LYS A 23 -23.62 -51.94 -29.13
CA LYS A 23 -23.95 -50.50 -29.02
C LYS A 23 -23.11 -49.72 -28.04
N ILE A 24 -22.45 -50.35 -27.09
CA ILE A 24 -21.51 -49.68 -26.21
C ILE A 24 -20.11 -49.77 -26.82
N LYS A 25 -19.84 -48.92 -27.79
CA LYS A 25 -18.44 -48.63 -28.08
C LYS A 25 -17.83 -48.08 -26.81
N PRO A 26 -16.77 -48.71 -26.26
CA PRO A 26 -16.09 -48.07 -25.12
C PRO A 26 -15.69 -46.68 -25.60
N ILE A 27 -16.05 -45.65 -24.82
CA ILE A 27 -15.58 -44.29 -24.99
C ILE A 27 -14.08 -44.30 -24.56
N THR A 28 -13.31 -45.11 -25.20
CA THR A 28 -11.87 -44.92 -25.29
C THR A 28 -11.67 -43.89 -26.37
N SER A 29 -12.05 -42.66 -26.08
CA SER A 29 -11.50 -41.53 -26.77
C SER A 29 -9.99 -41.75 -26.69
N LYS A 30 -9.39 -42.20 -27.81
CA LYS A 30 -7.95 -42.15 -27.95
C LYS A 30 -7.60 -40.67 -27.91
N TRP A 31 -7.40 -40.17 -26.72
CA TRP A 31 -6.89 -38.81 -26.53
C TRP A 31 -5.60 -38.75 -27.33
N ASN A 32 -5.66 -37.97 -28.40
CA ASN A 32 -4.46 -37.70 -29.16
C ASN A 32 -3.49 -37.04 -28.18
N PRO A 33 -2.36 -37.69 -27.85
CA PRO A 33 -1.45 -37.15 -26.84
C PRO A 33 -1.00 -35.71 -27.16
N THR A 34 -0.95 -35.37 -28.45
CA THR A 34 -0.64 -34.00 -28.91
C THR A 34 -1.72 -33.02 -28.51
N ILE A 35 -3.02 -33.36 -28.64
CA ILE A 35 -4.13 -32.50 -28.24
C ILE A 35 -4.15 -32.33 -26.71
N ALA A 36 -3.95 -33.43 -25.97
CA ALA A 36 -3.84 -33.40 -24.53
C ALA A 36 -2.70 -32.47 -24.05
N THR A 37 -1.53 -32.58 -24.67
CA THR A 37 -0.38 -31.71 -24.37
C THR A 37 -0.66 -30.25 -24.65
N LEU A 38 -1.30 -29.93 -25.78
CA LEU A 38 -1.67 -28.56 -26.13
C LEU A 38 -2.71 -27.96 -25.15
N VAL A 39 -3.69 -28.76 -24.72
CA VAL A 39 -4.68 -28.33 -23.74
C VAL A 39 -4.02 -28.06 -22.37
N ILE A 40 -3.14 -28.96 -21.93
CA ILE A 40 -2.42 -28.78 -20.65
C ILE A 40 -1.50 -27.56 -20.74
N ALA A 41 -0.77 -27.38 -21.85
CA ALA A 41 0.09 -26.23 -22.06
C ALA A 41 -0.71 -24.93 -22.07
N GLY A 42 -1.88 -24.91 -22.71
CA GLY A 42 -2.79 -23.77 -22.70
C GLY A 42 -3.31 -23.43 -21.30
N LEU A 43 -3.74 -24.44 -20.54
CA LEU A 43 -4.17 -24.25 -19.15
C LEU A 43 -3.04 -23.75 -18.26
N LEU A 44 -1.84 -24.31 -18.40
CA LEU A 44 -0.64 -23.83 -17.69
C LEU A 44 -0.32 -22.36 -18.03
N MET A 45 -0.41 -22.00 -19.30
CA MET A 45 -0.19 -20.61 -19.73
C MET A 45 -1.21 -19.64 -19.11
N VAL A 46 -2.49 -20.02 -19.06
CA VAL A 46 -3.55 -19.21 -18.44
C VAL A 46 -3.32 -19.08 -16.93
N VAL A 47 -2.97 -20.19 -16.26
CA VAL A 47 -2.69 -20.18 -14.81
C VAL A 47 -1.45 -19.35 -14.49
N LEU A 48 -0.35 -19.57 -15.20
CA LEU A 48 0.89 -18.81 -14.99
C LEU A 48 0.73 -17.33 -15.40
N GLY A 49 0.01 -17.06 -16.48
CA GLY A 49 -0.31 -15.70 -16.91
C GLY A 49 -1.20 -14.98 -15.91
N GLY A 50 -2.23 -15.65 -15.39
CA GLY A 50 -3.12 -15.10 -14.35
C GLY A 50 -2.39 -14.88 -13.03
N PHE A 51 -1.51 -15.82 -12.65
CA PHE A 51 -0.67 -15.69 -11.47
C PHE A 51 0.32 -14.51 -11.62
N GLY A 52 1.02 -14.45 -12.77
CA GLY A 52 1.96 -13.37 -13.08
C GLY A 52 1.27 -11.99 -13.14
N TYR A 53 0.05 -11.94 -13.71
CA TYR A 53 -0.76 -10.72 -13.70
C TYR A 53 -1.11 -10.29 -12.28
N LYS A 54 -1.67 -11.21 -11.48
CA LYS A 54 -2.11 -10.89 -10.10
C LYS A 54 -0.96 -10.47 -9.20
N PHE A 55 0.17 -11.20 -9.22
CA PHE A 55 1.30 -10.91 -8.33
C PHE A 55 2.26 -9.86 -8.90
N GLY A 56 2.39 -9.76 -10.23
CA GLY A 56 3.28 -8.79 -10.86
C GLY A 56 2.65 -7.41 -11.00
N MET A 57 1.36 -7.33 -11.35
CA MET A 57 0.69 -6.04 -11.57
C MET A 57 0.21 -5.39 -10.28
N ASP A 58 -0.23 -6.18 -9.29
CA ASP A 58 -0.68 -5.64 -8.01
C ASP A 58 0.47 -5.07 -7.17
N GLU A 59 1.70 -5.58 -7.35
CA GLU A 59 2.88 -5.14 -6.60
C GLU A 59 3.76 -4.14 -7.35
N VAL A 60 3.62 -4.02 -8.68
CA VAL A 60 4.41 -3.06 -9.47
C VAL A 60 4.03 -1.63 -9.09
N GLY A 61 5.01 -0.89 -8.56
CA GLY A 61 4.81 0.49 -8.11
C GLY A 61 4.19 0.64 -6.73
N VAL A 62 3.83 -0.46 -6.05
CA VAL A 62 3.36 -0.44 -4.67
C VAL A 62 4.55 -0.50 -3.72
N GLN A 63 4.66 0.51 -2.87
CA GLN A 63 5.74 0.58 -1.88
C GLN A 63 5.24 0.34 -0.45
N GLN A 64 4.12 -0.38 -0.30
CA GLN A 64 3.59 -0.74 1.02
C GLN A 64 4.65 -1.52 1.82
N GLY A 65 4.84 -1.13 3.07
CA GLY A 65 5.88 -1.70 3.92
C GLY A 65 7.29 -1.14 3.69
N TYR A 66 7.49 -0.24 2.70
CA TYR A 66 8.79 0.38 2.46
C TYR A 66 9.24 1.18 3.68
N SER A 67 10.40 0.82 4.20
CA SER A 67 10.97 1.39 5.43
C SER A 67 12.49 1.56 5.27
N PRO A 68 12.93 2.62 4.61
CA PRO A 68 14.35 2.87 4.38
C PRO A 68 15.08 3.23 5.67
N THR A 69 16.39 3.05 5.65
CA THR A 69 17.23 3.58 6.72
C THR A 69 17.29 5.10 6.60
N GLN A 70 17.02 5.79 7.70
CA GLN A 70 17.05 7.23 7.80
C GLN A 70 18.40 7.71 8.36
N PRO A 71 18.84 8.93 8.02
CA PRO A 71 20.09 9.49 8.58
C PRO A 71 20.04 9.62 10.11
N ILE A 72 18.85 9.91 10.67
CA ILE A 72 18.60 9.90 12.12
C ILE A 72 17.50 8.88 12.40
N ASN A 73 17.68 8.00 13.37
CA ASN A 73 16.67 7.05 13.83
C ASN A 73 15.64 7.76 14.72
N PHE A 74 14.77 8.52 14.07
CA PHE A 74 13.67 9.19 14.77
C PHE A 74 12.53 8.22 15.06
N SER A 75 12.10 8.16 16.32
CA SER A 75 10.98 7.30 16.74
C SER A 75 9.72 8.12 16.98
N HIS A 76 8.71 7.92 16.16
CA HIS A 76 7.38 8.48 16.39
C HIS A 76 6.74 7.88 17.65
N LYS A 77 7.03 6.61 17.97
CA LYS A 77 6.55 5.94 19.16
C LYS A 77 6.96 6.66 20.45
N ILE A 78 8.18 7.18 20.50
CA ILE A 78 8.64 7.95 21.66
C ILE A 78 7.96 9.31 21.69
N HIS A 79 7.95 10.04 20.59
CA HIS A 79 7.49 11.44 20.55
C HIS A 79 5.96 11.55 20.56
N ALA A 80 5.29 10.90 19.61
CA ALA A 80 3.85 10.98 19.48
C ALA A 80 3.10 9.93 20.31
N GLY A 81 3.74 8.78 20.57
CA GLY A 81 3.11 7.72 21.38
C GLY A 81 3.30 7.91 22.87
N GLN A 82 4.55 8.00 23.34
CA GLN A 82 4.83 8.07 24.80
C GLN A 82 4.68 9.47 25.37
N TYR A 83 5.12 10.50 24.63
CA TYR A 83 5.04 11.90 25.08
C TYR A 83 3.84 12.65 24.53
N GLU A 84 3.01 12.00 23.73
CA GLU A 84 1.75 12.54 23.19
C GLU A 84 1.92 13.91 22.47
N ILE A 85 3.10 14.11 21.84
CA ILE A 85 3.36 15.33 21.08
C ILE A 85 2.49 15.31 19.82
N ASP A 86 1.68 16.34 19.64
CA ASP A 86 0.77 16.48 18.51
C ASP A 86 1.53 16.46 17.17
N CYS A 87 0.96 15.76 16.18
CA CYS A 87 1.55 15.62 14.84
C CYS A 87 1.84 16.98 14.20
N LYS A 88 0.93 17.96 14.39
CA LYS A 88 0.98 19.30 13.81
C LYS A 88 2.06 20.17 14.45
N TYR A 89 2.54 19.83 15.64
CA TYR A 89 3.67 20.53 16.24
C TYR A 89 4.92 20.42 15.38
N CYS A 90 5.20 19.22 14.87
CA CYS A 90 6.33 18.96 14.00
C CYS A 90 5.99 19.16 12.52
N HIS A 91 4.83 18.68 12.08
CA HIS A 91 4.34 18.81 10.72
C HIS A 91 3.45 20.05 10.54
N SER A 92 3.98 21.22 10.88
CA SER A 92 3.24 22.47 11.02
C SER A 92 2.63 23.02 9.72
N THR A 93 3.04 22.51 8.55
CA THR A 93 2.49 22.94 7.26
C THR A 93 1.34 22.09 6.76
N VAL A 94 1.02 20.99 7.47
CA VAL A 94 0.01 20.00 7.04
C VAL A 94 -1.37 20.61 6.79
N GLU A 95 -1.74 21.62 7.56
CA GLU A 95 -3.03 22.31 7.43
C GLU A 95 -3.03 23.43 6.37
N LYS A 96 -1.86 23.84 5.91
CA LYS A 96 -1.72 25.03 5.04
C LYS A 96 -1.17 24.72 3.67
N SER A 97 -0.60 23.54 3.47
CA SER A 97 0.14 23.18 2.26
C SER A 97 -0.27 21.80 1.73
N LYS A 98 0.06 21.57 0.47
CA LYS A 98 -0.03 20.23 -0.11
C LYS A 98 0.91 19.23 0.57
N SER A 99 2.03 19.71 1.15
CA SER A 99 3.02 18.88 1.84
C SER A 99 2.95 19.09 3.33
N ALA A 100 2.96 18.01 4.10
CA ALA A 100 3.04 18.08 5.55
C ALA A 100 4.40 18.57 6.06
N SER A 101 5.42 18.56 5.20
CA SER A 101 6.82 18.87 5.47
C SER A 101 7.47 17.99 6.54
N ILE A 102 8.79 17.94 6.50
CA ILE A 102 9.61 17.47 7.62
C ILE A 102 10.03 18.68 8.42
N PRO A 103 9.93 18.66 9.78
CA PRO A 103 10.30 19.79 10.61
C PRO A 103 11.77 20.16 10.43
N SER A 104 12.06 21.45 10.52
CA SER A 104 13.45 21.92 10.58
C SER A 104 14.12 21.44 11.87
N LEU A 105 15.44 21.37 11.88
CA LEU A 105 16.19 20.99 13.08
C LEU A 105 15.97 21.93 14.26
N ASN A 106 15.60 23.20 14.01
CA ASN A 106 15.26 24.12 15.07
C ASN A 106 14.04 23.64 15.88
N THR A 107 13.08 22.99 15.24
CA THR A 107 11.93 22.38 15.96
C THR A 107 12.40 21.28 16.91
N CYS A 108 13.35 20.47 16.50
CA CYS A 108 13.95 19.44 17.35
C CYS A 108 14.66 20.11 18.56
N MET A 109 15.37 21.20 18.33
CA MET A 109 16.11 21.93 19.33
C MET A 109 15.27 22.65 20.38
N ASN A 110 13.97 22.83 20.16
CA ASN A 110 13.07 23.36 21.18
C ASN A 110 13.12 22.49 22.47
N CYS A 111 13.27 21.18 22.31
CA CYS A 111 13.38 20.25 23.42
C CYS A 111 14.81 19.69 23.56
N HIS A 112 15.45 19.31 22.45
CA HIS A 112 16.74 18.62 22.47
C HIS A 112 17.94 19.51 22.84
N LYS A 113 17.74 20.81 22.94
CA LYS A 113 18.70 21.70 23.61
C LYS A 113 18.94 21.28 25.06
N TYR A 114 17.91 20.76 25.74
CA TYR A 114 17.96 20.34 27.15
C TYR A 114 17.83 18.84 27.32
N VAL A 115 17.05 18.17 26.50
CA VAL A 115 16.83 16.72 26.53
C VAL A 115 17.82 16.06 25.59
N LYS A 116 18.97 15.64 26.15
CA LYS A 116 20.12 15.12 25.40
C LYS A 116 20.09 13.61 25.21
N ALA A 117 19.44 12.88 26.10
CA ALA A 117 19.51 11.42 26.10
C ALA A 117 18.38 10.78 26.92
N ALA A 118 18.09 9.49 26.63
CA ALA A 118 17.40 8.60 27.54
C ALA A 118 18.36 8.13 28.64
N GLU A 119 17.80 7.60 29.74
CA GLU A 119 18.56 7.09 30.89
C GLU A 119 19.68 6.09 30.51
N LYS A 120 19.42 5.27 29.47
CA LYS A 120 20.39 4.27 28.98
C LYS A 120 21.76 4.86 28.57
N TYR A 121 21.86 6.17 28.36
CA TYR A 121 23.09 6.82 27.93
C TYR A 121 23.87 7.45 29.10
N ASN A 122 23.42 7.23 30.37
CA ASN A 122 24.09 7.71 31.58
C ASN A 122 24.45 9.20 31.54
N GLY A 123 23.48 10.03 31.05
CA GLY A 123 23.66 11.47 30.97
C GLY A 123 24.48 11.98 29.78
N LYS A 124 25.07 11.09 28.98
CA LYS A 124 25.74 11.48 27.74
C LYS A 124 24.74 11.71 26.64
N THR A 125 25.03 12.63 25.74
CA THR A 125 24.21 12.87 24.53
C THR A 125 24.04 11.56 23.72
N SER A 126 22.82 11.25 23.34
CA SER A 126 22.58 10.07 22.50
C SER A 126 23.22 10.24 21.12
N PRO A 127 23.70 9.17 20.47
CA PRO A 127 24.30 9.26 19.14
C PRO A 127 23.35 9.89 18.08
N GLU A 128 22.05 9.68 18.21
CA GLU A 128 21.08 10.24 17.27
C GLU A 128 20.86 11.73 17.48
N ILE A 129 20.85 12.20 18.73
CA ILE A 129 20.79 13.65 19.05
C ILE A 129 22.10 14.32 18.67
N GLN A 130 23.24 13.65 18.84
CA GLN A 130 24.53 14.18 18.41
C GLN A 130 24.55 14.52 16.92
N LYS A 131 23.93 13.70 16.08
CA LYS A 131 23.79 14.02 14.64
C LYS A 131 23.03 15.34 14.37
N ILE A 132 22.04 15.67 15.23
CA ILE A 132 21.35 16.96 15.16
C ILE A 132 22.33 18.08 15.52
N TYR A 133 23.08 17.92 16.62
CA TYR A 133 24.06 18.91 17.06
C TYR A 133 25.14 19.16 16.02
N ASP A 134 25.66 18.08 15.43
CA ASP A 134 26.67 18.14 14.36
C ASP A 134 26.14 18.84 13.11
N ALA A 135 24.84 18.66 12.81
CA ALA A 135 24.23 19.29 11.64
C ALA A 135 24.02 20.80 11.80
N ILE A 136 23.69 21.28 12.99
CA ILE A 136 23.38 22.69 13.24
C ILE A 136 24.52 23.46 13.94
N GLY A 137 25.59 22.77 14.33
CA GLY A 137 26.69 23.37 15.07
C GLY A 137 26.32 23.77 16.50
N PHE A 138 25.79 22.80 17.27
CA PHE A 138 25.44 23.01 18.68
C PHE A 138 26.40 22.23 19.57
N ASP A 139 27.05 22.92 20.48
CA ASP A 139 27.88 22.33 21.55
C ASP A 139 26.97 21.91 22.69
N GLY A 140 26.74 20.59 22.80
CA GLY A 140 25.88 20.03 23.84
C GLY A 140 26.44 20.16 25.26
N ASP A 141 27.75 20.28 25.44
CA ASP A 141 28.38 20.40 26.74
C ASP A 141 28.30 21.84 27.28
N ASN A 142 28.56 22.80 26.42
CA ASN A 142 28.48 24.22 26.75
C ASN A 142 27.10 24.82 26.53
N MET A 143 26.15 24.09 25.91
CA MET A 143 24.77 24.52 25.62
C MET A 143 24.70 25.74 24.70
N GLU A 144 25.64 25.89 23.79
CA GLU A 144 25.79 27.06 22.92
C GLU A 144 25.88 26.67 21.44
N TYR A 145 25.44 27.58 20.59
CA TYR A 145 25.66 27.45 19.14
C TYR A 145 27.07 27.94 18.78
N ILE A 146 27.76 27.14 17.97
CA ILE A 146 29.09 27.48 17.46
C ILE A 146 28.97 28.63 16.47
N LYS A 147 29.59 29.75 16.80
CA LYS A 147 29.52 30.95 15.97
C LYS A 147 30.22 30.73 14.62
N GLY A 148 29.52 31.03 13.54
CA GLY A 148 30.05 30.88 12.18
C GLY A 148 30.07 29.44 11.68
N TYR A 149 29.37 28.54 12.37
CA TYR A 149 29.25 27.15 11.91
C TYR A 149 28.44 27.04 10.61
N ASP A 150 28.94 26.29 9.65
CA ASP A 150 28.26 25.99 8.40
C ASP A 150 27.25 24.86 8.63
N GLN A 151 25.98 25.22 8.78
CA GLN A 151 24.89 24.28 9.07
C GLN A 151 24.60 23.40 7.86
N LYS A 152 24.40 22.12 8.10
CA LYS A 152 24.11 21.11 7.08
C LYS A 152 22.68 20.59 7.23
N PRO A 153 21.93 20.46 6.12
CA PRO A 153 20.61 19.85 6.17
C PRO A 153 20.73 18.33 6.44
N ILE A 154 19.69 17.78 7.08
CA ILE A 154 19.54 16.32 7.16
C ILE A 154 18.81 15.85 5.90
N GLU A 155 19.44 14.97 5.15
CA GLU A 155 18.90 14.42 3.92
C GLU A 155 17.99 13.22 4.21
N TRP A 156 16.75 13.52 4.58
CA TRP A 156 15.75 12.48 4.85
C TRP A 156 15.35 11.72 3.60
N VAL A 157 15.27 10.40 3.72
CA VAL A 157 14.77 9.54 2.64
C VAL A 157 13.25 9.55 2.65
N ARG A 158 12.66 9.90 1.52
CA ARG A 158 11.21 9.93 1.35
C ARG A 158 10.62 8.52 1.44
N ILE A 159 9.60 8.33 2.29
CA ILE A 159 8.95 7.03 2.52
C ILE A 159 7.68 6.91 1.69
N HIS A 160 6.81 7.93 1.77
CA HIS A 160 5.52 7.94 1.08
C HIS A 160 5.67 8.58 -0.30
N ASN A 161 5.59 7.76 -1.34
CA ASN A 161 5.67 8.20 -2.73
C ASN A 161 4.33 8.00 -3.41
N LEU A 162 3.81 9.07 -4.01
CA LEU A 162 2.70 9.01 -4.95
C LEU A 162 3.25 9.04 -6.38
N PRO A 163 2.56 8.42 -7.36
CA PRO A 163 2.87 8.61 -8.77
C PRO A 163 2.84 10.09 -9.14
N ASP A 164 3.75 10.53 -10.00
CA ASP A 164 3.89 11.96 -10.39
C ASP A 164 2.61 12.56 -10.99
N LEU A 165 1.75 11.71 -11.56
CA LEU A 165 0.46 12.10 -12.11
C LEU A 165 -0.61 12.37 -11.03
N ALA A 166 -0.39 11.95 -9.79
CA ALA A 166 -1.36 12.13 -8.71
C ALA A 166 -1.11 13.43 -7.95
N TYR A 167 -2.04 14.39 -8.06
CA TYR A 167 -2.01 15.58 -7.23
C TYR A 167 -2.66 15.29 -5.89
N PHE A 168 -1.88 15.36 -4.83
CA PHE A 168 -2.36 15.20 -3.46
C PHE A 168 -2.09 16.45 -2.64
N ASN A 169 -3.07 16.87 -1.85
CA ASN A 169 -2.97 18.03 -0.99
C ASN A 169 -3.38 17.68 0.44
N HIS A 170 -2.43 17.71 1.38
CA HIS A 170 -2.71 17.41 2.79
C HIS A 170 -3.75 18.36 3.39
N SER A 171 -3.67 19.67 3.13
CA SER A 171 -4.60 20.62 3.73
C SER A 171 -6.05 20.36 3.33
N GLN A 172 -6.30 19.91 2.11
CA GLN A 172 -7.64 19.53 1.67
C GLN A 172 -8.17 18.31 2.43
N HIS A 173 -7.33 17.32 2.68
CA HIS A 173 -7.73 16.09 3.39
C HIS A 173 -7.87 16.32 4.90
N VAL A 174 -6.91 17.04 5.51
CA VAL A 174 -6.86 17.22 6.97
C VAL A 174 -7.83 18.31 7.45
N VAL A 175 -7.90 19.45 6.75
CA VAL A 175 -8.73 20.57 7.18
C VAL A 175 -10.15 20.44 6.66
N VAL A 176 -10.29 20.25 5.35
CA VAL A 176 -11.61 20.20 4.70
C VAL A 176 -12.26 18.82 4.91
N GLY A 177 -11.54 17.76 4.59
CA GLY A 177 -12.05 16.39 4.73
C GLY A 177 -12.04 15.86 6.14
N LYS A 178 -11.41 16.56 7.11
CA LYS A 178 -11.26 16.14 8.52
C LYS A 178 -10.77 14.69 8.65
N VAL A 179 -9.87 14.29 7.75
CA VAL A 179 -9.30 12.95 7.73
C VAL A 179 -8.17 12.86 8.73
N GLU A 180 -8.26 11.89 9.63
CA GLU A 180 -7.22 11.63 10.63
C GLU A 180 -5.93 11.12 9.98
N CYS A 181 -4.78 11.51 10.54
CA CYS A 181 -3.46 11.15 10.02
C CYS A 181 -3.28 9.63 9.87
N GLN A 182 -3.77 8.89 10.86
CA GLN A 182 -3.68 7.43 10.93
C GLN A 182 -4.46 6.72 9.82
N THR A 183 -5.47 7.35 9.23
CA THR A 183 -6.23 6.78 8.10
C THR A 183 -5.30 6.43 6.93
N CYS A 184 -4.31 7.27 6.66
CA CYS A 184 -3.36 7.09 5.57
C CYS A 184 -2.00 6.54 6.05
N HIS A 185 -1.53 7.02 7.20
CA HIS A 185 -0.20 6.69 7.74
C HIS A 185 -0.19 5.49 8.68
N GLY A 186 -1.38 4.92 9.01
CA GLY A 186 -1.50 3.84 9.98
C GLY A 186 -1.18 4.29 11.41
N PRO A 187 -0.90 3.37 12.33
CA PRO A 187 -0.62 3.68 13.73
C PRO A 187 0.78 4.28 13.90
N ILE A 188 1.01 5.45 13.28
CA ILE A 188 2.32 6.11 13.22
C ILE A 188 2.91 6.38 14.61
N GLN A 189 2.05 6.64 15.61
CA GLN A 189 2.43 6.82 17.00
C GLN A 189 2.96 5.54 17.69
N GLU A 190 2.88 4.39 17.02
CA GLU A 190 3.43 3.12 17.51
C GLU A 190 4.73 2.73 16.78
N MET A 191 5.12 3.51 15.76
CA MET A 191 6.26 3.19 14.90
C MET A 191 7.56 3.74 15.45
N ASP A 192 8.50 2.85 15.80
CA ASP A 192 9.88 3.23 16.06
C ASP A 192 10.62 3.59 14.76
N LYS A 193 10.31 2.86 13.70
CA LYS A 193 10.80 3.12 12.35
C LYS A 193 9.60 3.22 11.41
N VAL A 194 9.46 4.36 10.76
CA VAL A 194 8.33 4.62 9.87
C VAL A 194 8.42 3.77 8.61
N TYR A 195 7.28 3.26 8.19
CA TYR A 195 7.10 2.56 6.92
C TYR A 195 5.84 3.06 6.20
N GLN A 196 5.78 2.87 4.90
CA GLN A 196 4.57 3.17 4.14
C GLN A 196 3.47 2.17 4.51
N TYR A 197 2.45 2.62 5.22
CA TYR A 197 1.35 1.78 5.72
C TYR A 197 0.35 1.45 4.61
N SER A 198 -0.18 2.46 3.96
CA SER A 198 -1.18 2.32 2.90
C SER A 198 -0.50 2.05 1.54
N THR A 199 -1.21 1.39 0.63
CA THR A 199 -0.70 1.11 -0.71
C THR A 199 -0.44 2.37 -1.52
N LEU A 200 -1.23 3.42 -1.28
CA LEU A 200 -1.22 4.69 -2.02
C LEU A 200 -1.47 4.51 -3.52
N GLN A 201 -2.07 3.40 -3.92
CA GLN A 201 -2.54 3.15 -5.27
C GLN A 201 -3.79 3.99 -5.57
N MET A 202 -4.02 4.27 -6.85
CA MET A 202 -5.20 5.03 -7.28
C MET A 202 -6.51 4.37 -6.83
N GLY A 203 -6.62 3.04 -6.90
CA GLY A 203 -7.79 2.30 -6.40
C GLY A 203 -8.08 2.57 -4.94
N TRP A 204 -7.06 2.55 -4.08
CA TRP A 204 -7.20 2.85 -2.65
C TRP A 204 -7.73 4.27 -2.40
N CYS A 205 -7.26 5.25 -3.16
CA CYS A 205 -7.76 6.63 -3.08
C CYS A 205 -9.24 6.71 -3.51
N ILE A 206 -9.58 6.07 -4.64
CA ILE A 206 -10.95 6.04 -5.18
C ILE A 206 -11.91 5.39 -4.20
N ASP A 207 -11.53 4.27 -3.59
CA ASP A 207 -12.39 3.57 -2.63
C ASP A 207 -12.67 4.44 -1.40
N CYS A 208 -11.64 5.09 -0.85
CA CYS A 208 -11.82 6.05 0.25
C CYS A 208 -12.75 7.21 -0.14
N HIS A 209 -12.59 7.77 -1.34
CA HIS A 209 -13.44 8.84 -1.85
C HIS A 209 -14.89 8.41 -2.06
N ARG A 210 -15.12 7.15 -2.48
CA ARG A 210 -16.47 6.58 -2.63
C ARG A 210 -17.15 6.34 -1.28
N GLU A 211 -16.41 5.86 -0.30
CA GLU A 211 -16.93 5.53 1.03
C GLU A 211 -17.24 6.78 1.87
N ARG A 212 -16.34 7.77 1.83
CA ARG A 212 -16.47 8.97 2.68
C ARG A 212 -17.28 10.09 2.02
N GLY A 213 -17.35 10.11 0.70
CA GLY A 213 -17.88 11.25 -0.02
C GLY A 213 -16.99 12.49 0.13
N ILE A 214 -17.52 13.63 -0.27
CA ILE A 214 -16.88 14.94 -0.14
C ILE A 214 -17.71 15.76 0.83
N ASP A 215 -17.12 16.27 1.94
CA ASP A 215 -17.77 17.27 2.79
C ASP A 215 -17.82 18.61 2.04
N SER A 216 -18.92 18.81 1.34
CA SER A 216 -19.16 20.03 0.56
C SER A 216 -19.94 21.09 1.33
N GLU A 217 -20.54 20.76 2.49
CA GLU A 217 -21.47 21.63 3.19
C GLU A 217 -20.77 22.68 4.08
N ASN A 218 -19.53 22.43 4.52
CA ASN A 218 -18.82 23.29 5.45
C ASN A 218 -17.54 23.91 4.86
N ASN A 219 -17.48 24.07 3.55
CA ASN A 219 -16.30 24.56 2.87
C ASN A 219 -16.65 25.72 1.95
N ALA A 220 -16.11 26.91 2.26
CA ALA A 220 -16.34 28.13 1.50
C ALA A 220 -16.04 28.01 -0.01
N TYR A 221 -15.05 27.19 -0.38
CA TYR A 221 -14.75 26.93 -1.80
C TYR A 221 -15.91 26.20 -2.51
N TYR A 222 -16.47 25.17 -1.88
CA TYR A 222 -17.60 24.45 -2.44
C TYR A 222 -18.87 25.29 -2.38
N GLU A 223 -19.07 26.11 -1.37
CA GLU A 223 -20.20 27.06 -1.33
C GLU A 223 -20.17 28.02 -2.52
N GLU A 224 -18.99 28.54 -2.88
CA GLU A 224 -18.84 29.40 -4.05
C GLU A 224 -19.08 28.64 -5.36
N VAL A 225 -18.53 27.42 -5.48
CA VAL A 225 -18.78 26.55 -6.65
C VAL A 225 -20.27 26.25 -6.76
N HIS A 226 -20.96 25.91 -5.67
CA HIS A 226 -22.40 25.64 -5.67
C HIS A 226 -23.23 26.87 -6.09
N LYS A 227 -22.88 28.05 -5.58
CA LYS A 227 -23.54 29.31 -5.99
C LYS A 227 -23.42 29.54 -7.50
N ASN A 228 -22.22 29.31 -8.04
CA ASN A 228 -21.98 29.48 -9.46
C ASN A 228 -22.73 28.43 -10.30
N MET A 229 -22.77 27.18 -9.87
CA MET A 229 -23.52 26.11 -10.54
C MET A 229 -25.02 26.39 -10.54
N ILE A 230 -25.58 26.82 -9.41
CA ILE A 230 -26.99 27.21 -9.30
C ILE A 230 -27.30 28.40 -10.22
N ALA A 231 -26.43 29.40 -10.29
CA ALA A 231 -26.56 30.54 -11.17
C ALA A 231 -26.56 30.14 -12.68
N GLU A 232 -25.84 29.07 -13.00
CA GLU A 232 -25.81 28.47 -14.35
C GLU A 232 -26.96 27.48 -14.60
N GLY A 233 -27.87 27.30 -13.66
CA GLY A 233 -29.00 26.36 -13.76
C GLY A 233 -28.61 24.89 -13.69
N LYS A 234 -27.45 24.59 -13.11
CA LYS A 234 -26.96 23.23 -12.89
C LYS A 234 -27.29 22.77 -11.48
N ASP A 235 -27.91 21.59 -11.36
CA ASP A 235 -28.16 20.97 -10.07
C ASP A 235 -26.92 20.17 -9.65
N TYR A 236 -26.25 20.60 -8.56
CA TYR A 236 -25.03 19.97 -8.11
C TYR A 236 -25.26 18.57 -7.50
N VAL A 237 -26.47 18.30 -6.99
CA VAL A 237 -26.81 17.01 -6.38
C VAL A 237 -26.72 15.89 -7.44
N THR A 238 -27.17 16.18 -8.67
CA THR A 238 -27.08 15.20 -9.77
C THR A 238 -25.65 14.94 -10.24
N VAL A 239 -24.73 15.88 -10.03
CA VAL A 239 -23.31 15.71 -10.37
C VAL A 239 -22.58 14.90 -9.31
N ALA A 240 -22.92 15.06 -8.03
CA ALA A 240 -22.34 14.32 -6.92
C ALA A 240 -22.79 12.84 -6.87
N GLU A 241 -24.04 12.55 -7.32
CA GLU A 241 -24.58 11.20 -7.37
C GLU A 241 -24.11 10.38 -8.57
N ASN A 242 -23.65 11.04 -9.64
CA ASN A 242 -23.24 10.41 -10.91
C ASN A 242 -21.73 10.46 -11.18
N GLY A 243 -20.91 10.96 -10.22
CA GLY A 243 -19.45 11.15 -10.33
C GLY A 243 -18.62 9.96 -9.88
#